data_d32b640e8bebb8710e4da7587b106459
#
_entry.id   d32b640e8bebb8710e4da7587b106459
#
_cell.length_a   1.000
_cell.length_b   1.000
_cell.length_c   1.000
_cell.angle_alpha   90.00
_cell.angle_beta   90.00
_cell.angle_gamma   90.00
#
_symmetry.space_group_name_H-M   'P 1'
#
loop_
_entity.id
_entity.type
_entity.pdbx_description
1 polymer ?
#
loop_
_entity_poly.entity_id
_entity_poly.type
_entity_poly.pdbx_seq_one_letter_code
_entity_poly.pdbx_strand_id
1 'polypeptide(L)'
;FFDYETIKQTYGYSFELKKVEKLSDISDFDGTTVLVSQSEKVEVNTLKLKIDFFINIYKKLGSVLIVNGKQNEHYISEIQHVRRRETIAMTPANCHTALQALIKNSTFTISSPEIELNKKIVRDEIITITGAQTMPLIGSSGLSMQYAIMMGLVDFAQENYQGKPIKFIVPPNCYGGTNDQARRVAACIKNVEVIDLPVDRENDMTHSIDVILNEIAIQDAVPFIIAEIPTNPRVEVPDLKQLKTVLEKKRKTTLNSNTINPVFVLDQTFCPNTPFLDSVELFSKVKAISYVSGSKFPSGGQCTAGYCVGNEKTSSLMLKIDKHLNICDNQATDLQYEILAKQLPSMNQRIFDAYQNTRDFVDFITKNLPSAKINFVSKELANQGFTPSVFSLDLPTKGSTTKEKENYKRALNLKLINLMIKKIPNESKFCVSYGQLKGSYWTVPATSTQGTTKEGDKDYIVRVSISPKINLAQHKKVFLEFSANI
;
A
#
# COMPACT_ATOMS: atom_id res chain seq x y z
N PHE A 1 -10.41 13.10 20.97
CA PHE A 1 -9.18 13.16 20.22
C PHE A 1 -8.52 11.80 20.13
N PHE A 2 -8.20 11.24 21.26
CA PHE A 2 -7.76 9.86 21.39
C PHE A 2 -8.72 9.16 22.33
N ASP A 3 -9.17 8.00 21.99
CA ASP A 3 -9.72 7.10 22.97
C ASP A 3 -8.55 6.52 23.77
N TYR A 4 -8.02 7.33 24.69
CA TYR A 4 -6.84 7.06 25.47
C TYR A 4 -6.96 5.76 26.25
N GLU A 5 -8.09 5.52 26.89
CA GLU A 5 -8.31 4.32 27.68
C GLU A 5 -8.35 3.07 26.80
N THR A 6 -9.01 3.16 25.63
CA THR A 6 -8.99 2.05 24.68
C THR A 6 -7.59 1.77 24.16
N ILE A 7 -6.80 2.78 23.81
CA ILE A 7 -5.41 2.60 23.35
C ILE A 7 -4.56 1.97 24.45
N LYS A 8 -4.65 2.48 25.68
CA LYS A 8 -3.92 1.96 26.83
C LYS A 8 -4.29 0.50 27.14
N GLN A 9 -5.59 0.18 27.15
CA GLN A 9 -6.07 -1.17 27.44
C GLN A 9 -5.75 -2.14 26.30
N THR A 10 -5.92 -1.71 25.05
CA THR A 10 -5.75 -2.57 23.87
C THR A 10 -4.27 -2.86 23.59
N TYR A 11 -3.41 -1.85 23.67
CA TYR A 11 -2.02 -1.94 23.20
C TYR A 11 -0.98 -1.91 24.31
N GLY A 12 -1.39 -1.66 25.55
CA GLY A 12 -0.49 -1.66 26.71
C GLY A 12 0.50 -0.49 26.77
N TYR A 13 0.25 0.58 25.99
CA TYR A 13 1.09 1.77 26.03
C TYR A 13 0.95 2.51 27.36
N SER A 14 2.08 2.96 27.92
CA SER A 14 2.14 3.77 29.13
C SER A 14 2.53 5.20 28.76
N PHE A 15 1.58 6.12 28.89
CA PHE A 15 1.83 7.56 28.78
C PHE A 15 0.84 8.34 29.66
N GLU A 16 1.20 9.56 30.01
CA GLU A 16 0.36 10.48 30.77
C GLU A 16 -0.16 11.57 29.82
N LEU A 17 -1.47 11.78 29.81
CA LEU A 17 -2.12 12.82 29.04
C LEU A 17 -2.58 13.94 29.99
N LYS A 18 -2.08 15.16 29.76
CA LYS A 18 -2.51 16.36 30.48
C LYS A 18 -3.09 17.40 29.52
N LYS A 19 -4.25 17.94 29.86
CA LYS A 19 -4.78 19.12 29.18
C LYS A 19 -4.09 20.35 29.79
N VAL A 20 -3.48 21.15 28.93
CA VAL A 20 -2.79 22.39 29.31
C VAL A 20 -3.50 23.57 28.67
N GLU A 21 -3.91 24.54 29.45
CA GLU A 21 -4.59 25.77 28.96
C GLU A 21 -3.58 26.87 28.64
N LYS A 22 -2.50 26.94 29.39
CA LYS A 22 -1.40 27.87 29.14
C LYS A 22 -0.08 27.13 29.09
N LEU A 23 0.81 27.52 28.19
CA LEU A 23 2.14 26.92 28.05
C LEU A 23 3.01 27.11 29.30
N SER A 24 2.75 28.16 30.11
CA SER A 24 3.38 28.36 31.43
C SER A 24 3.08 27.23 32.41
N ASP A 25 2.02 26.47 32.18
CA ASP A 25 1.57 25.42 33.09
C ASP A 25 2.29 24.08 32.84
N ILE A 26 3.20 24.06 31.84
CA ILE A 26 4.07 22.92 31.58
C ILE A 26 5.23 22.98 32.57
N SER A 27 5.08 22.27 33.69
CA SER A 27 6.17 22.05 34.64
C SER A 27 7.24 21.11 34.08
N ASP A 28 8.40 21.07 34.72
CA ASP A 28 9.48 20.11 34.39
C ASP A 28 8.95 18.68 34.48
N PHE A 29 8.85 18.00 33.33
CA PHE A 29 8.52 16.60 33.25
C PHE A 29 9.81 15.80 33.11
N ASP A 30 9.90 14.70 33.85
CA ASP A 30 10.90 13.67 33.60
C ASP A 30 10.40 12.79 32.43
N GLY A 31 11.13 12.78 31.32
CA GLY A 31 10.82 11.98 30.14
C GLY A 31 10.61 12.79 28.87
N THR A 32 10.24 12.09 27.81
CA THR A 32 9.96 12.68 26.50
C THR A 32 8.63 13.44 26.53
N THR A 33 8.67 14.72 26.21
CA THR A 33 7.49 15.58 26.20
C THR A 33 7.00 15.83 24.79
N VAL A 34 5.74 15.49 24.54
CA VAL A 34 5.05 15.74 23.26
C VAL A 34 3.93 16.74 23.51
N LEU A 35 3.98 17.89 22.84
CA LEU A 35 2.89 18.87 22.86
C LEU A 35 2.08 18.73 21.59
N VAL A 36 0.76 18.56 21.72
CA VAL A 36 -0.18 18.53 20.61
C VAL A 36 -1.07 19.76 20.65
N SER A 37 -1.13 20.50 19.55
CA SER A 37 -1.95 21.70 19.42
C SER A 37 -2.88 21.58 18.20
N GLN A 38 -4.10 22.09 18.36
CA GLN A 38 -5.07 22.27 17.26
C GLN A 38 -5.26 23.76 16.91
N SER A 39 -4.43 24.63 17.46
CA SER A 39 -4.51 26.05 17.15
C SER A 39 -4.03 26.32 15.73
N GLU A 40 -4.80 27.11 14.99
CA GLU A 40 -4.38 27.60 13.67
C GLU A 40 -3.25 28.64 13.79
N LYS A 41 -3.10 29.25 14.98
CA LYS A 41 -2.02 30.16 15.32
C LYS A 41 -1.07 29.48 16.29
N VAL A 42 0.17 29.32 15.89
CA VAL A 42 1.24 28.77 16.72
C VAL A 42 2.27 29.85 16.96
N GLU A 43 2.49 30.19 18.23
CA GLU A 43 3.61 31.05 18.59
C GLU A 43 4.90 30.22 18.56
N VAL A 44 5.72 30.41 17.54
CA VAL A 44 6.99 29.68 17.35
C VAL A 44 7.94 29.86 18.55
N ASN A 45 7.78 30.95 19.31
CA ASN A 45 8.52 31.22 20.56
C ASN A 45 8.24 30.20 21.67
N THR A 46 7.17 29.42 21.59
CA THR A 46 6.87 28.32 22.53
C THR A 46 7.84 27.15 22.40
N LEU A 47 8.61 27.07 21.32
CA LEU A 47 9.66 26.08 21.13
C LEU A 47 10.88 26.26 22.08
N LYS A 48 10.92 27.31 22.90
CA LYS A 48 11.93 27.50 23.96
C LYS A 48 11.67 26.66 25.22
N LEU A 49 10.49 26.06 25.34
CA LEU A 49 10.18 25.15 26.43
C LEU A 49 10.86 23.79 26.19
N LYS A 50 11.07 23.02 27.26
CA LYS A 50 11.59 21.64 27.19
C LYS A 50 10.55 20.69 26.57
N ILE A 51 10.20 20.94 25.30
CA ILE A 51 9.30 20.11 24.50
C ILE A 51 10.17 19.40 23.48
N ASP A 52 10.14 18.09 23.47
CA ASP A 52 10.91 17.27 22.55
C ASP A 52 10.26 17.20 21.17
N PHE A 53 8.94 17.07 21.16
CA PHE A 53 8.16 16.98 19.93
C PHE A 53 6.95 17.92 20.01
N PHE A 54 6.75 18.67 18.95
CA PHE A 54 5.56 19.51 18.80
C PHE A 54 4.77 19.05 17.59
N ILE A 55 3.49 18.71 17.80
CA ILE A 55 2.56 18.31 16.75
C ILE A 55 1.49 19.38 16.62
N ASN A 56 1.47 20.07 15.49
CA ASN A 56 0.40 21.01 15.20
C ASN A 56 -0.57 20.44 14.18
N ILE A 57 -1.83 20.34 14.56
CA ILE A 57 -2.90 19.78 13.74
C ILE A 57 -3.69 20.91 13.13
N TYR A 58 -3.67 20.99 11.81
CA TYR A 58 -4.50 21.88 11.02
C TYR A 58 -5.74 21.13 10.55
N LYS A 59 -6.90 21.50 11.07
CA LYS A 59 -8.17 20.85 10.70
C LYS A 59 -8.36 20.84 9.18
N LYS A 60 -8.72 19.70 8.62
CA LYS A 60 -8.90 19.45 7.17
C LYS A 60 -7.63 19.54 6.30
N LEU A 61 -6.48 19.84 6.87
CA LEU A 61 -5.23 19.95 6.12
C LEU A 61 -4.26 18.82 6.45
N GLY A 62 -4.13 18.48 7.72
CA GLY A 62 -3.20 17.49 8.25
C GLY A 62 -2.42 18.02 9.44
N SER A 63 -1.29 17.39 9.74
CA SER A 63 -0.45 17.79 10.88
C SER A 63 1.00 18.03 10.49
N VAL A 64 1.66 18.92 11.22
CA VAL A 64 3.09 19.19 11.14
C VAL A 64 3.73 18.75 12.44
N LEU A 65 4.72 17.86 12.34
CA LEU A 65 5.53 17.42 13.47
C LEU A 65 6.87 18.17 13.45
N ILE A 66 7.22 18.80 14.54
CA ILE A 66 8.49 19.48 14.76
C ILE A 66 9.26 18.68 15.81
N VAL A 67 10.48 18.28 15.47
CA VAL A 67 11.43 17.65 16.39
C VAL A 67 12.32 18.76 16.94
N ASN A 68 12.29 18.96 18.25
CA ASN A 68 13.00 20.05 18.93
C ASN A 68 14.26 19.53 19.62
N GLY A 69 15.32 20.34 19.57
CA GLY A 69 16.59 20.08 20.23
C GLY A 69 17.50 19.10 19.46
N LYS A 70 18.82 19.39 19.49
CA LYS A 70 19.83 18.55 18.82
C LYS A 70 19.87 17.12 19.33
N GLN A 71 19.55 16.91 20.60
CA GLN A 71 19.50 15.57 21.19
C GLN A 71 18.45 14.66 20.52
N ASN A 72 17.44 15.25 19.90
CA ASN A 72 16.34 14.51 19.27
C ASN A 72 16.50 14.36 17.74
N GLU A 73 17.56 14.90 17.13
CA GLU A 73 17.77 14.83 15.68
C GLU A 73 17.81 13.39 15.13
N HIS A 74 18.32 12.45 15.92
CA HIS A 74 18.37 11.04 15.53
C HIS A 74 16.99 10.43 15.26
N TYR A 75 15.92 10.94 15.88
CA TYR A 75 14.56 10.49 15.63
C TYR A 75 14.02 10.88 14.24
N ILE A 76 14.62 11.88 13.58
CA ILE A 76 14.12 12.37 12.29
C ILE A 76 14.10 11.26 11.23
N SER A 77 15.16 10.46 11.16
CA SER A 77 15.24 9.35 10.20
C SER A 77 14.24 8.24 10.51
N GLU A 78 14.02 7.93 11.78
CA GLU A 78 13.05 6.94 12.23
C GLU A 78 11.61 7.41 11.98
N ILE A 79 11.30 8.66 12.33
CA ILE A 79 9.99 9.28 12.06
C ILE A 79 9.72 9.31 10.56
N GLN A 80 10.71 9.66 9.74
CA GLN A 80 10.56 9.62 8.27
C GLN A 80 10.32 8.20 7.76
N HIS A 81 10.99 7.20 8.36
CA HIS A 81 10.79 5.81 8.00
C HIS A 81 9.38 5.34 8.34
N VAL A 82 8.90 5.61 9.56
CA VAL A 82 7.52 5.33 9.98
C VAL A 82 6.51 6.03 9.07
N ARG A 83 6.70 7.32 8.81
CA ARG A 83 5.84 8.09 7.92
C ARG A 83 5.75 7.49 6.51
N ARG A 84 6.85 6.95 5.98
CA ARG A 84 6.86 6.29 4.66
C ARG A 84 6.07 4.99 4.64
N ARG A 85 6.01 4.28 5.76
CA ARG A 85 5.50 2.92 5.83
C ARG A 85 4.09 2.83 6.37
N GLU A 86 3.73 3.67 7.30
CA GLU A 86 2.49 3.53 8.08
C GLU A 86 1.58 4.74 7.98
N THR A 87 2.15 5.89 7.75
CA THR A 87 1.39 7.12 7.75
C THR A 87 1.52 7.89 6.44
N ILE A 88 0.86 8.88 6.39
CA ILE A 88 0.38 9.79 5.45
C ILE A 88 1.44 10.81 5.10
N ALA A 89 1.50 11.12 3.86
CA ALA A 89 2.08 12.38 3.42
C ALA A 89 0.94 13.31 3.04
N MET A 90 0.94 14.53 3.56
CA MET A 90 0.17 15.61 2.98
C MET A 90 0.47 15.72 1.49
N THR A 91 -0.50 16.14 0.70
CA THR A 91 -0.22 16.55 -0.67
C THR A 91 0.77 17.70 -0.69
N PRO A 92 1.57 17.91 -1.76
CA PRO A 92 2.47 19.06 -1.84
C PRO A 92 1.76 20.41 -1.61
N ALA A 93 0.54 20.56 -2.11
CA ALA A 93 -0.25 21.78 -1.88
C ALA A 93 -0.63 21.95 -0.40
N ASN A 94 -1.12 20.90 0.26
CA ASN A 94 -1.44 20.94 1.68
C ASN A 94 -0.18 21.19 2.52
N CYS A 95 0.94 20.57 2.18
CA CYS A 95 2.21 20.78 2.87
C CYS A 95 2.66 22.24 2.76
N HIS A 96 2.58 22.84 1.56
CA HIS A 96 2.90 24.25 1.34
C HIS A 96 1.99 25.17 2.18
N THR A 97 0.69 24.93 2.19
CA THR A 97 -0.28 25.70 2.99
C THR A 97 0.01 25.58 4.48
N ALA A 98 0.27 24.34 4.98
CA ALA A 98 0.59 24.11 6.38
C ALA A 98 1.89 24.81 6.81
N LEU A 99 2.93 24.76 5.97
CA LEU A 99 4.19 25.44 6.22
C LEU A 99 4.03 26.97 6.19
N GLN A 100 3.24 27.50 5.27
CA GLN A 100 2.94 28.93 5.26
C GLN A 100 2.19 29.37 6.53
N ALA A 101 1.18 28.61 6.96
CA ALA A 101 0.45 28.90 8.19
C ALA A 101 1.39 28.86 9.40
N LEU A 102 2.26 27.87 9.50
CA LEU A 102 3.24 27.72 10.57
C LEU A 102 4.24 28.89 10.62
N ILE A 103 4.83 29.25 9.46
CA ILE A 103 5.90 30.26 9.38
C ILE A 103 5.32 31.68 9.55
N LYS A 104 4.18 31.93 8.94
CA LYS A 104 3.54 33.29 8.95
C LYS A 104 2.60 33.52 10.13
N ASN A 105 2.40 32.45 10.94
CA ASN A 105 1.39 32.48 12.02
C ASN A 105 0.03 32.99 11.51
N SER A 106 -0.37 32.54 10.33
CA SER A 106 -1.57 33.00 9.63
C SER A 106 -2.63 31.91 9.59
N THR A 107 -3.88 32.32 9.60
CA THR A 107 -5.00 31.40 9.30
C THR A 107 -5.01 31.06 7.81
N PHE A 108 -5.50 29.88 7.50
CA PHE A 108 -5.72 29.46 6.12
C PHE A 108 -7.18 29.05 5.94
N THR A 109 -7.69 29.21 4.74
CA THR A 109 -9.03 28.75 4.38
C THR A 109 -8.87 27.67 3.30
N ILE A 110 -9.29 26.45 3.60
CA ILE A 110 -9.51 25.44 2.58
C ILE A 110 -10.98 25.55 2.21
N SER A 111 -11.25 26.17 1.08
CA SER A 111 -12.60 26.21 0.51
C SER A 111 -12.68 25.16 -0.60
N SER A 112 -13.38 24.08 -0.35
CA SER A 112 -13.98 23.28 -1.40
C SER A 112 -15.49 23.44 -1.25
N PRO A 113 -16.12 24.32 -2.03
CA PRO A 113 -17.57 24.55 -1.94
C PRO A 113 -18.37 23.29 -2.31
N GLU A 114 -17.72 22.30 -2.90
CA GLU A 114 -18.33 21.07 -3.42
C GLU A 114 -17.87 19.80 -2.69
N ILE A 115 -17.37 19.91 -1.44
CA ILE A 115 -16.78 18.75 -0.76
C ILE A 115 -17.73 17.56 -0.62
N GLU A 116 -18.98 17.79 -0.28
CA GLU A 116 -19.95 16.70 -0.12
C GLU A 116 -20.32 16.07 -1.48
N LEU A 117 -20.35 16.88 -2.54
CA LEU A 117 -20.52 16.39 -3.89
C LEU A 117 -19.31 15.54 -4.32
N ASN A 118 -18.09 16.03 -4.06
CA ASN A 118 -16.87 15.29 -4.36
C ASN A 118 -16.81 13.95 -3.62
N LYS A 119 -17.16 13.94 -2.33
CA LYS A 119 -17.26 12.71 -1.53
C LYS A 119 -18.26 11.73 -2.11
N LYS A 120 -19.42 12.23 -2.54
CA LYS A 120 -20.46 11.41 -3.16
C LYS A 120 -19.96 10.81 -4.46
N ILE A 121 -19.39 11.61 -5.37
CA ILE A 121 -18.83 11.13 -6.64
C ILE A 121 -17.80 10.03 -6.39
N VAL A 122 -16.84 10.27 -5.49
CA VAL A 122 -15.78 9.29 -5.18
C VAL A 122 -16.36 7.97 -4.69
N ARG A 123 -17.34 8.00 -3.79
CA ARG A 123 -17.98 6.78 -3.26
C ARG A 123 -18.76 6.04 -4.34
N ASP A 124 -19.57 6.75 -5.11
CA ASP A 124 -20.40 6.17 -6.17
C ASP A 124 -19.52 5.51 -7.25
N GLU A 125 -18.44 6.18 -7.67
CA GLU A 125 -17.49 5.63 -8.65
C GLU A 125 -16.78 4.38 -8.10
N ILE A 126 -16.32 4.39 -6.86
CA ILE A 126 -15.66 3.21 -6.27
C ILE A 126 -16.64 2.04 -6.18
N ILE A 127 -17.88 2.26 -5.77
CA ILE A 127 -18.92 1.21 -5.74
C ILE A 127 -19.15 0.66 -7.14
N THR A 128 -19.29 1.53 -8.14
CA THR A 128 -19.50 1.13 -9.53
C THR A 128 -18.35 0.30 -10.09
N ILE A 129 -17.11 0.71 -9.79
CA ILE A 129 -15.91 0.02 -10.30
C ILE A 129 -15.69 -1.33 -9.61
N THR A 130 -15.95 -1.41 -8.31
CA THR A 130 -15.60 -2.59 -7.50
C THR A 130 -16.74 -3.57 -7.31
N GLY A 131 -17.98 -3.17 -7.57
CA GLY A 131 -19.19 -3.94 -7.24
C GLY A 131 -19.38 -4.13 -5.75
N ALA A 132 -18.82 -3.26 -4.92
CA ALA A 132 -18.80 -3.42 -3.46
C ALA A 132 -20.17 -3.30 -2.84
N GLN A 133 -20.38 -4.08 -1.79
CA GLN A 133 -21.62 -4.13 -1.01
C GLN A 133 -21.56 -3.29 0.27
N THR A 134 -20.37 -2.83 0.65
CA THR A 134 -20.17 -1.91 1.77
C THR A 134 -19.84 -0.50 1.29
N MET A 135 -20.08 0.49 2.16
CA MET A 135 -19.66 1.86 1.90
C MET A 135 -18.13 1.94 1.81
N PRO A 136 -17.57 2.52 0.74
CA PRO A 136 -16.13 2.71 0.62
C PRO A 136 -15.56 3.59 1.72
N LEU A 137 -14.44 3.17 2.30
CA LEU A 137 -13.62 3.98 3.18
C LEU A 137 -12.46 4.58 2.38
N ILE A 138 -12.23 5.87 2.54
CA ILE A 138 -11.21 6.59 1.77
C ILE A 138 -10.18 7.17 2.73
N GLY A 139 -8.93 6.71 2.59
CA GLY A 139 -7.79 7.14 3.36
C GLY A 139 -6.84 8.05 2.58
N SER A 140 -5.99 8.73 3.29
CA SER A 140 -5.00 9.67 2.74
C SER A 140 -3.85 8.99 1.98
N SER A 141 -3.69 7.67 2.14
CA SER A 141 -2.76 6.85 1.34
C SER A 141 -3.16 5.38 1.35
N GLY A 142 -2.58 4.58 0.43
CA GLY A 142 -2.75 3.13 0.45
C GLY A 142 -2.19 2.49 1.72
N LEU A 143 -1.07 3.01 2.25
CA LEU A 143 -0.47 2.50 3.49
C LEU A 143 -1.29 2.85 4.74
N SER A 144 -1.88 4.05 4.80
CA SER A 144 -2.76 4.41 5.91
C SER A 144 -4.03 3.57 5.92
N MET A 145 -4.56 3.29 4.73
CA MET A 145 -5.69 2.38 4.58
C MET A 145 -5.33 0.96 5.04
N GLN A 146 -4.20 0.45 4.61
CA GLN A 146 -3.71 -0.88 4.99
C GLN A 146 -3.46 -1.00 6.50
N TYR A 147 -2.89 0.05 7.12
CA TYR A 147 -2.73 0.10 8.56
C TYR A 147 -4.08 0.03 9.29
N ALA A 148 -5.05 0.82 8.85
CA ALA A 148 -6.40 0.79 9.42
C ALA A 148 -7.07 -0.58 9.26
N ILE A 149 -6.85 -1.26 8.11
CA ILE A 149 -7.31 -2.64 7.90
C ILE A 149 -6.68 -3.59 8.91
N MET A 150 -5.35 -3.58 9.05
CA MET A 150 -4.65 -4.46 9.99
C MET A 150 -5.11 -4.24 11.43
N MET A 151 -5.25 -2.99 11.85
CA MET A 151 -5.71 -2.66 13.20
C MET A 151 -7.18 -3.02 13.42
N GLY A 152 -8.03 -2.79 12.41
CA GLY A 152 -9.44 -3.25 12.44
C GLY A 152 -9.57 -4.78 12.54
N LEU A 153 -8.68 -5.53 11.88
CA LEU A 153 -8.59 -6.99 11.98
C LEU A 153 -8.17 -7.44 13.39
N VAL A 154 -7.22 -6.74 14.00
CA VAL A 154 -6.80 -7.01 15.39
C VAL A 154 -7.96 -6.78 16.35
N ASP A 155 -8.63 -5.62 16.27
CA ASP A 155 -9.80 -5.32 17.12
C ASP A 155 -10.92 -6.37 16.92
N PHE A 156 -11.15 -6.76 15.68
CA PHE A 156 -12.12 -7.78 15.35
C PHE A 156 -11.76 -9.13 15.99
N ALA A 157 -10.50 -9.53 15.94
CA ALA A 157 -10.05 -10.78 16.53
C ALA A 157 -10.12 -10.75 18.07
N GLN A 158 -9.69 -9.66 18.68
CA GLN A 158 -9.70 -9.49 20.14
C GLN A 158 -11.13 -9.51 20.70
N GLU A 159 -12.08 -8.93 19.99
CA GLU A 159 -13.49 -8.90 20.42
C GLU A 159 -14.19 -10.26 20.26
N ASN A 160 -13.95 -10.95 19.13
CA ASN A 160 -14.70 -12.15 18.78
C ASN A 160 -13.99 -13.46 19.17
N TYR A 161 -12.67 -13.42 19.39
CA TYR A 161 -11.82 -14.60 19.60
C TYR A 161 -10.80 -14.38 20.70
N GLN A 162 -11.25 -13.92 21.87
CA GLN A 162 -10.39 -13.57 23.00
C GLN A 162 -9.37 -14.68 23.32
N GLY A 163 -8.14 -14.27 23.50
CA GLY A 163 -7.02 -15.14 23.90
C GLY A 163 -6.45 -16.02 22.78
N LYS A 164 -7.05 -16.06 21.58
CA LYS A 164 -6.49 -16.82 20.47
C LYS A 164 -5.37 -16.06 19.77
N PRO A 165 -4.33 -16.77 19.30
CA PRO A 165 -3.28 -16.17 18.47
C PRO A 165 -3.85 -15.61 17.18
N ILE A 166 -3.30 -14.48 16.73
CA ILE A 166 -3.67 -13.82 15.47
C ILE A 166 -2.52 -14.02 14.48
N LYS A 167 -2.84 -14.49 13.28
CA LYS A 167 -1.85 -14.76 12.24
C LYS A 167 -2.12 -13.91 11.00
N PHE A 168 -1.22 -12.96 10.72
CA PHE A 168 -1.16 -12.29 9.43
C PHE A 168 -0.37 -13.16 8.45
N ILE A 169 -1.00 -13.57 7.36
CA ILE A 169 -0.41 -14.40 6.30
C ILE A 169 -0.13 -13.49 5.12
N VAL A 170 1.15 -13.19 4.86
CA VAL A 170 1.56 -12.13 3.94
C VAL A 170 2.67 -12.61 3.00
N PRO A 171 2.56 -12.42 1.68
CA PRO A 171 3.64 -12.80 0.78
C PRO A 171 4.93 -12.03 1.06
N PRO A 172 6.10 -12.67 1.13
CA PRO A 172 7.37 -11.97 1.33
C PRO A 172 7.73 -11.07 0.12
N ASN A 173 7.21 -11.38 -1.06
CA ASN A 173 7.40 -10.64 -2.30
C ASN A 173 6.27 -9.66 -2.63
N CYS A 174 5.30 -9.42 -1.74
CA CYS A 174 4.30 -8.37 -1.91
C CYS A 174 4.93 -6.97 -1.86
N TYR A 175 4.10 -5.93 -2.01
CA TYR A 175 4.57 -4.55 -1.80
C TYR A 175 5.32 -4.45 -0.47
N GLY A 176 6.56 -3.94 -0.52
CA GLY A 176 7.43 -3.92 0.67
C GLY A 176 6.83 -3.20 1.88
N GLY A 177 5.98 -2.19 1.64
CA GLY A 177 5.22 -1.52 2.70
C GLY A 177 4.23 -2.45 3.40
N THR A 178 3.59 -3.37 2.69
CA THR A 178 2.66 -4.35 3.25
C THR A 178 3.35 -5.29 4.22
N ASN A 179 4.45 -5.89 3.78
CA ASN A 179 5.21 -6.84 4.60
C ASN A 179 5.81 -6.16 5.83
N ASP A 180 6.45 -4.99 5.66
CA ASP A 180 7.03 -4.22 6.75
C ASP A 180 5.98 -3.80 7.79
N GLN A 181 4.82 -3.31 7.35
CA GLN A 181 3.74 -2.88 8.23
C GLN A 181 3.14 -4.06 9.02
N ALA A 182 2.92 -5.21 8.39
CA ALA A 182 2.44 -6.41 9.08
C ALA A 182 3.40 -6.84 10.20
N ARG A 183 4.72 -6.84 9.92
CA ARG A 183 5.74 -7.20 10.92
C ARG A 183 5.81 -6.18 12.07
N ARG A 184 5.63 -4.90 11.79
CA ARG A 184 5.60 -3.86 12.83
C ARG A 184 4.37 -3.97 13.71
N VAL A 185 3.20 -4.20 13.13
CA VAL A 185 1.98 -4.45 13.91
C VAL A 185 2.17 -5.68 14.80
N ALA A 186 2.71 -6.77 14.25
CA ALA A 186 2.99 -7.97 15.03
C ALA A 186 4.02 -7.73 16.14
N ALA A 187 5.06 -6.93 15.91
CA ALA A 187 6.07 -6.61 16.92
C ALA A 187 5.53 -5.76 18.07
N CYS A 188 4.46 -4.99 17.83
CA CYS A 188 3.87 -4.09 18.83
C CYS A 188 2.71 -4.71 19.61
N ILE A 189 2.08 -5.78 19.11
CA ILE A 189 0.85 -6.33 19.69
C ILE A 189 1.09 -7.78 20.12
N LYS A 190 0.86 -8.04 21.40
CA LYS A 190 0.96 -9.39 21.96
C LYS A 190 0.01 -10.35 21.23
N ASN A 191 0.47 -11.58 21.00
CA ASN A 191 -0.27 -12.65 20.32
C ASN A 191 -0.57 -12.41 18.83
N VAL A 192 0.09 -11.45 18.19
CA VAL A 192 0.05 -11.24 16.73
C VAL A 192 1.36 -11.72 16.13
N GLU A 193 1.28 -12.53 15.09
CA GLU A 193 2.44 -13.05 14.36
C GLU A 193 2.23 -12.92 12.86
N VAL A 194 3.34 -12.81 12.12
CA VAL A 194 3.35 -12.85 10.65
C VAL A 194 3.85 -14.19 10.17
N ILE A 195 3.09 -14.81 9.27
CA ILE A 195 3.48 -16.02 8.53
C ILE A 195 3.75 -15.62 7.10
N ASP A 196 4.92 -16.01 6.58
CA ASP A 196 5.24 -15.80 5.17
C ASP A 196 4.38 -16.70 4.29
N LEU A 197 3.72 -16.11 3.28
CA LEU A 197 2.97 -16.80 2.25
C LEU A 197 3.87 -16.94 1.00
N PRO A 198 4.49 -18.09 0.76
CA PRO A 198 5.30 -18.28 -0.44
C PRO A 198 4.45 -18.16 -1.71
N VAL A 199 4.83 -17.23 -2.59
CA VAL A 199 4.19 -17.00 -3.88
C VAL A 199 5.29 -16.71 -4.89
N ASP A 200 5.88 -17.75 -5.44
CA ASP A 200 6.93 -17.69 -6.45
C ASP A 200 6.74 -18.79 -7.50
N ARG A 201 7.68 -18.96 -8.42
CA ARG A 201 7.60 -19.94 -9.51
C ARG A 201 7.37 -21.37 -9.04
N GLU A 202 7.81 -21.70 -7.85
CA GLU A 202 7.76 -23.05 -7.28
C GLU A 202 6.56 -23.22 -6.35
N ASN A 203 5.99 -22.09 -5.88
CA ASN A 203 4.91 -22.04 -4.91
C ASN A 203 3.69 -21.32 -5.48
N ASP A 204 2.66 -22.09 -5.81
CA ASP A 204 1.36 -21.55 -6.16
C ASP A 204 0.68 -20.96 -4.92
N MET A 205 0.13 -19.73 -5.05
CA MET A 205 -0.55 -19.01 -3.96
C MET A 205 -1.65 -19.86 -3.31
N THR A 206 -2.43 -20.54 -4.11
CA THR A 206 -3.59 -21.34 -3.65
C THR A 206 -3.15 -22.53 -2.81
N HIS A 207 -2.13 -23.25 -3.29
CA HIS A 207 -1.55 -24.37 -2.55
C HIS A 207 -0.91 -23.89 -1.22
N SER A 208 -0.12 -22.81 -1.28
CA SER A 208 0.52 -22.24 -0.09
C SER A 208 -0.49 -21.81 0.97
N ILE A 209 -1.61 -21.17 0.56
CA ILE A 209 -2.70 -20.80 1.46
C ILE A 209 -3.32 -22.07 2.10
N ASP A 210 -3.57 -23.14 1.35
CA ASP A 210 -4.16 -24.35 1.91
C ASP A 210 -3.25 -25.00 2.97
N VAL A 211 -1.95 -25.10 2.68
CA VAL A 211 -0.95 -25.64 3.62
C VAL A 211 -0.93 -24.80 4.92
N ILE A 212 -0.78 -23.49 4.80
CA ILE A 212 -0.70 -22.60 5.96
C ILE A 212 -2.00 -22.62 6.77
N LEU A 213 -3.16 -22.62 6.13
CA LEU A 213 -4.43 -22.68 6.84
C LEU A 213 -4.64 -24.03 7.57
N ASN A 214 -4.09 -25.13 7.07
CA ASN A 214 -4.09 -26.40 7.77
C ASN A 214 -3.21 -26.37 9.04
N GLU A 215 -2.04 -25.73 8.98
CA GLU A 215 -1.15 -25.52 10.14
C GLU A 215 -1.79 -24.61 11.19
N ILE A 216 -2.42 -23.51 10.76
CA ILE A 216 -3.13 -22.59 11.65
C ILE A 216 -4.34 -23.26 12.31
N ALA A 217 -5.00 -24.18 11.61
CA ALA A 217 -6.09 -24.98 12.15
C ALA A 217 -5.66 -25.78 13.39
N ILE A 218 -4.45 -26.35 13.36
CA ILE A 218 -3.87 -27.10 14.48
C ILE A 218 -3.64 -26.19 15.70
N GLN A 219 -3.25 -24.93 15.46
CA GLN A 219 -2.97 -23.93 16.49
C GLN A 219 -4.22 -23.24 17.03
N ASP A 220 -5.39 -23.48 16.46
CA ASP A 220 -6.66 -22.81 16.77
C ASP A 220 -6.54 -21.26 16.75
N ALA A 221 -5.80 -20.73 15.77
CA ALA A 221 -5.52 -19.31 15.63
C ALA A 221 -6.47 -18.62 14.64
N VAL A 222 -6.49 -17.28 14.66
CA VAL A 222 -7.29 -16.43 13.79
C VAL A 222 -6.50 -16.06 12.54
N PRO A 223 -6.86 -16.55 11.33
CA PRO A 223 -6.12 -16.31 10.10
C PRO A 223 -6.60 -15.06 9.37
N PHE A 224 -5.68 -14.16 9.04
CA PHE A 224 -5.86 -13.01 8.18
C PHE A 224 -4.90 -13.09 7.00
N ILE A 225 -5.42 -13.28 5.80
CA ILE A 225 -4.62 -13.40 4.58
C ILE A 225 -4.61 -12.04 3.89
N ILE A 226 -3.42 -11.50 3.63
CA ILE A 226 -3.23 -10.25 2.87
C ILE A 226 -2.44 -10.61 1.61
N ALA A 227 -3.10 -10.64 0.47
CA ALA A 227 -2.53 -11.05 -0.80
C ALA A 227 -2.63 -9.95 -1.86
N GLU A 228 -1.76 -9.99 -2.86
CA GLU A 228 -1.82 -9.15 -4.05
C GLU A 228 -2.23 -9.98 -5.26
N ILE A 229 -3.23 -9.55 -6.02
CA ILE A 229 -3.64 -10.17 -7.28
C ILE A 229 -3.86 -9.09 -8.33
N PRO A 230 -3.07 -9.07 -9.41
CA PRO A 230 -1.89 -9.89 -9.72
C PRO A 230 -0.72 -9.70 -8.75
N THR A 231 0.12 -10.73 -8.60
CA THR A 231 1.24 -10.74 -7.65
C THR A 231 2.35 -9.75 -8.01
N ASN A 232 3.08 -9.28 -7.02
CA ASN A 232 4.26 -8.46 -7.17
C ASN A 232 5.53 -9.32 -6.92
N PRO A 233 6.60 -9.24 -7.70
CA PRO A 233 6.77 -8.40 -8.90
C PRO A 233 6.43 -9.12 -10.23
N ARG A 234 5.95 -10.35 -10.19
CA ARG A 234 5.82 -11.22 -11.38
C ARG A 234 4.51 -11.08 -12.13
N VAL A 235 3.53 -10.38 -11.55
CA VAL A 235 2.24 -10.13 -12.21
C VAL A 235 1.47 -11.43 -12.53
N GLU A 236 1.54 -12.40 -11.63
CA GLU A 236 0.85 -13.70 -11.74
C GLU A 236 -0.55 -13.61 -11.13
N VAL A 237 -1.49 -14.33 -11.71
CA VAL A 237 -2.87 -14.44 -11.22
C VAL A 237 -3.11 -15.91 -10.85
N PRO A 238 -3.49 -16.22 -9.60
CA PRO A 238 -3.80 -17.58 -9.19
C PRO A 238 -5.09 -18.09 -9.84
N ASP A 239 -5.31 -19.39 -9.84
CA ASP A 239 -6.61 -19.95 -10.18
C ASP A 239 -7.65 -19.52 -9.14
N LEU A 240 -8.51 -18.58 -9.50
CA LEU A 240 -9.49 -17.99 -8.59
C LEU A 240 -10.56 -18.98 -8.12
N LYS A 241 -10.88 -20.01 -8.91
CA LYS A 241 -11.84 -21.05 -8.52
C LYS A 241 -11.24 -21.97 -7.45
N GLN A 242 -9.99 -22.34 -7.63
CA GLN A 242 -9.26 -23.11 -6.62
C GLN A 242 -9.04 -22.27 -5.35
N LEU A 243 -8.66 -21.00 -5.49
CA LEU A 243 -8.50 -20.08 -4.36
C LEU A 243 -9.80 -20.00 -3.53
N LYS A 244 -10.95 -19.81 -4.18
CA LYS A 244 -12.27 -19.86 -3.53
C LYS A 244 -12.45 -21.14 -2.74
N THR A 245 -12.21 -22.29 -3.38
CA THR A 245 -12.36 -23.60 -2.76
C THR A 245 -11.53 -23.74 -1.49
N VAL A 246 -10.30 -23.29 -1.53
CA VAL A 246 -9.36 -23.34 -0.40
C VAL A 246 -9.81 -22.41 0.73
N LEU A 247 -10.26 -21.20 0.41
CA LEU A 247 -10.75 -20.24 1.41
C LEU A 247 -12.06 -20.69 2.08
N GLU A 248 -12.93 -21.41 1.37
CA GLU A 248 -14.19 -21.93 1.88
C GLU A 248 -14.06 -23.29 2.60
N LYS A 249 -12.90 -23.95 2.48
CA LYS A 249 -12.64 -25.28 3.03
C LYS A 249 -12.79 -25.27 4.56
N LYS A 250 -13.69 -26.10 5.08
CA LYS A 250 -13.83 -26.30 6.52
C LYS A 250 -12.68 -27.15 7.05
N ARG A 251 -12.04 -26.63 8.08
CA ARG A 251 -10.94 -27.32 8.78
C ARG A 251 -11.32 -27.58 10.22
N LYS A 252 -10.60 -28.47 10.86
CA LYS A 252 -10.80 -28.85 12.26
C LYS A 252 -9.56 -28.56 13.08
N THR A 253 -9.76 -28.16 14.33
CA THR A 253 -8.70 -28.05 15.33
C THR A 253 -8.27 -29.46 15.79
N THR A 254 -7.19 -29.54 16.55
CA THR A 254 -6.77 -30.78 17.22
C THR A 254 -7.85 -31.37 18.12
N LEU A 255 -8.72 -30.55 18.66
CA LEU A 255 -9.86 -30.95 19.50
C LEU A 255 -11.13 -31.28 18.69
N ASN A 256 -10.99 -31.44 17.37
CA ASN A 256 -12.10 -31.73 16.43
C ASN A 256 -13.20 -30.64 16.38
N SER A 257 -12.96 -29.46 16.92
CA SER A 257 -13.84 -28.30 16.79
C SER A 257 -13.64 -27.59 15.44
N ASN A 258 -14.63 -26.81 15.01
CA ASN A 258 -14.47 -26.02 13.78
C ASN A 258 -13.47 -24.89 13.98
N THR A 259 -12.59 -24.70 12.99
CA THR A 259 -11.64 -23.57 12.97
C THR A 259 -12.32 -22.26 12.63
N ILE A 260 -11.61 -21.16 12.91
CA ILE A 260 -12.05 -19.82 12.50
C ILE A 260 -11.82 -19.68 10.99
N ASN A 261 -12.85 -19.21 10.29
CA ASN A 261 -12.73 -18.95 8.85
C ASN A 261 -11.79 -17.76 8.59
N PRO A 262 -10.97 -17.81 7.54
CA PRO A 262 -10.08 -16.72 7.21
C PRO A 262 -10.84 -15.46 6.80
N VAL A 263 -10.24 -14.30 7.06
CA VAL A 263 -10.57 -13.05 6.37
C VAL A 263 -9.54 -12.87 5.25
N PHE A 264 -10.04 -12.66 4.04
CA PHE A 264 -9.20 -12.46 2.86
C PHE A 264 -9.15 -10.98 2.50
N VAL A 265 -7.96 -10.38 2.60
CA VAL A 265 -7.69 -8.99 2.24
C VAL A 265 -6.90 -8.98 0.94
N LEU A 266 -7.46 -8.35 -0.08
CA LEU A 266 -6.92 -8.30 -1.41
C LEU A 266 -6.37 -6.91 -1.73
N ASP A 267 -5.06 -6.80 -1.96
CA ASP A 267 -4.47 -5.66 -2.65
C ASP A 267 -4.66 -5.84 -4.16
N GLN A 268 -5.52 -5.02 -4.74
CA GLN A 268 -5.74 -5.02 -6.18
C GLN A 268 -5.22 -3.75 -6.88
N THR A 269 -4.18 -3.14 -6.31
CA THR A 269 -3.60 -1.90 -6.85
C THR A 269 -3.14 -2.02 -8.30
N PHE A 270 -2.74 -3.21 -8.76
CA PHE A 270 -2.35 -3.45 -10.15
C PHE A 270 -3.52 -3.49 -11.13
N CYS A 271 -4.69 -3.93 -10.67
CA CYS A 271 -5.90 -4.04 -11.47
C CYS A 271 -7.11 -3.55 -10.66
N PRO A 272 -7.19 -2.25 -10.35
CA PRO A 272 -8.24 -1.71 -9.49
C PRO A 272 -9.63 -1.75 -10.15
N ASN A 273 -9.69 -1.99 -11.45
CA ASN A 273 -10.90 -2.15 -12.25
C ASN A 273 -11.47 -3.58 -12.26
N THR A 274 -10.80 -4.55 -11.64
CA THR A 274 -11.31 -5.93 -11.57
C THR A 274 -12.35 -6.03 -10.45
N PRO A 275 -13.63 -6.35 -10.75
CA PRO A 275 -14.70 -6.34 -9.76
C PRO A 275 -14.72 -7.62 -8.92
N PHE A 276 -13.70 -7.86 -8.10
CA PHE A 276 -13.59 -9.07 -7.27
C PHE A 276 -14.76 -9.27 -6.30
N LEU A 277 -15.39 -8.19 -5.84
CA LEU A 277 -16.49 -8.24 -4.88
C LEU A 277 -17.87 -8.28 -5.54
N ASP A 278 -17.97 -7.93 -6.82
CA ASP A 278 -19.19 -8.04 -7.61
C ASP A 278 -19.54 -9.50 -7.94
N SER A 279 -18.53 -10.34 -7.99
CA SER A 279 -18.73 -11.77 -8.21
C SER A 279 -19.35 -12.40 -6.96
N VAL A 280 -20.66 -12.38 -6.90
CA VAL A 280 -21.46 -13.07 -5.85
C VAL A 280 -21.01 -14.53 -5.66
N GLU A 281 -20.44 -15.13 -6.71
CA GLU A 281 -19.91 -16.48 -6.67
C GLU A 281 -18.50 -16.60 -6.13
N LEU A 282 -17.60 -15.59 -6.33
CA LEU A 282 -16.19 -15.78 -6.02
C LEU A 282 -15.89 -15.78 -4.51
N PHE A 283 -16.33 -14.75 -3.79
CA PHE A 283 -16.05 -14.62 -2.35
C PHE A 283 -17.29 -14.52 -1.46
N SER A 284 -18.47 -14.96 -1.94
CA SER A 284 -19.74 -14.83 -1.22
C SER A 284 -19.76 -15.53 0.15
N LYS A 285 -18.98 -16.59 0.33
CA LYS A 285 -18.91 -17.35 1.60
C LYS A 285 -17.75 -16.95 2.51
N VAL A 286 -16.82 -16.14 2.03
CA VAL A 286 -15.64 -15.67 2.76
C VAL A 286 -15.82 -14.21 3.14
N LYS A 287 -15.26 -13.77 4.28
CA LYS A 287 -15.12 -12.35 4.57
C LYS A 287 -14.00 -11.80 3.68
N ALA A 288 -14.35 -10.96 2.72
CA ALA A 288 -13.40 -10.41 1.76
C ALA A 288 -13.41 -8.89 1.77
N ILE A 289 -12.21 -8.31 1.82
CA ILE A 289 -11.95 -6.87 1.71
C ILE A 289 -11.01 -6.67 0.53
N SER A 290 -11.31 -5.72 -0.33
CA SER A 290 -10.39 -5.22 -1.34
C SER A 290 -9.91 -3.84 -0.96
N TYR A 291 -8.62 -3.57 -1.16
CA TYR A 291 -8.08 -2.22 -1.03
C TYR A 291 -7.15 -1.87 -2.20
N VAL A 292 -7.01 -0.56 -2.43
CA VAL A 292 -6.26 -0.01 -3.55
C VAL A 292 -5.47 1.21 -3.10
N SER A 293 -4.21 1.30 -3.52
CA SER A 293 -3.45 2.54 -3.42
C SER A 293 -3.97 3.56 -4.44
N GLY A 294 -4.62 4.59 -3.93
CA GLY A 294 -5.19 5.67 -4.74
C GLY A 294 -4.15 6.56 -5.42
N SER A 295 -2.87 6.48 -5.02
CA SER A 295 -1.77 7.24 -5.65
C SER A 295 -1.37 6.74 -7.05
N LYS A 296 -2.04 5.75 -7.58
CA LYS A 296 -1.84 5.16 -8.91
C LYS A 296 -2.98 5.57 -9.85
N PHE A 297 -3.69 4.59 -10.39
CA PHE A 297 -4.82 4.82 -11.30
C PHE A 297 -5.93 5.70 -10.71
N PRO A 298 -6.38 5.53 -9.46
CA PRO A 298 -7.50 6.32 -8.95
C PRO A 298 -7.28 7.84 -9.01
N SER A 299 -6.10 8.33 -8.60
CA SER A 299 -5.79 9.76 -8.65
C SER A 299 -5.09 10.22 -9.93
N GLY A 300 -4.82 9.30 -10.88
CA GLY A 300 -3.98 9.61 -12.04
C GLY A 300 -2.55 10.04 -11.67
N GLY A 301 -2.07 9.66 -10.48
CA GLY A 301 -0.74 10.05 -9.97
C GLY A 301 -0.66 11.49 -9.43
N GLN A 302 -1.79 12.15 -9.22
CA GLN A 302 -1.83 13.58 -8.82
C GLN A 302 -1.83 13.78 -7.30
N CYS A 303 -2.26 12.77 -6.51
CA CYS A 303 -2.15 12.81 -5.06
C CYS A 303 -1.93 11.42 -4.47
N THR A 304 -1.55 11.37 -3.20
CA THR A 304 -1.66 10.13 -2.41
C THR A 304 -3.12 9.95 -2.02
N ALA A 305 -3.58 8.73 -2.01
CA ALA A 305 -4.88 8.32 -1.49
C ALA A 305 -4.90 6.80 -1.32
N GLY A 306 -5.91 6.28 -0.68
CA GLY A 306 -6.23 4.86 -0.63
C GLY A 306 -7.71 4.66 -0.40
N TYR A 307 -8.24 3.52 -0.82
CA TYR A 307 -9.59 3.14 -0.45
C TYR A 307 -9.68 1.65 -0.17
N CYS A 308 -10.65 1.28 0.65
CA CYS A 308 -11.04 -0.11 0.79
C CYS A 308 -12.56 -0.26 0.76
N VAL A 309 -12.98 -1.44 0.34
CA VAL A 309 -14.37 -1.88 0.26
C VAL A 309 -14.46 -3.33 0.71
N GLY A 310 -15.61 -3.75 1.15
CA GLY A 310 -15.83 -5.14 1.57
C GLY A 310 -17.09 -5.73 0.98
N ASN A 311 -17.21 -7.06 1.09
CA ASN A 311 -18.48 -7.72 0.85
C ASN A 311 -19.38 -7.58 2.08
N GLU A 312 -20.65 -7.97 1.97
CA GLU A 312 -21.65 -7.86 3.03
C GLU A 312 -21.20 -8.47 4.36
N LYS A 313 -20.45 -9.59 4.31
CA LYS A 313 -19.95 -10.29 5.51
C LYS A 313 -18.91 -9.50 6.30
N THR A 314 -18.38 -8.41 5.76
CA THR A 314 -17.36 -7.57 6.41
C THR A 314 -17.95 -6.29 7.02
N SER A 315 -19.26 -6.06 7.01
CA SER A 315 -19.88 -4.81 7.46
C SER A 315 -19.44 -4.39 8.86
N SER A 316 -19.41 -5.30 9.83
CA SER A 316 -18.92 -5.01 11.20
C SER A 316 -17.42 -4.71 11.24
N LEU A 317 -16.63 -5.37 10.39
CA LEU A 317 -15.20 -5.15 10.29
C LEU A 317 -14.89 -3.79 9.65
N MET A 318 -15.67 -3.38 8.65
CA MET A 318 -15.52 -2.05 8.03
C MET A 318 -15.71 -0.90 9.05
N LEU A 319 -16.60 -1.05 10.03
CA LEU A 319 -16.75 -0.07 11.11
C LEU A 319 -15.48 0.03 11.99
N LYS A 320 -14.80 -1.10 12.23
CA LYS A 320 -13.53 -1.09 12.99
C LYS A 320 -12.41 -0.45 12.18
N ILE A 321 -12.36 -0.70 10.89
CA ILE A 321 -11.39 -0.06 9.99
C ILE A 321 -11.61 1.46 9.95
N ASP A 322 -12.85 1.91 9.84
CA ASP A 322 -13.19 3.33 9.89
C ASP A 322 -12.79 3.97 11.21
N LYS A 323 -13.01 3.28 12.34
CA LYS A 323 -12.54 3.73 13.66
C LYS A 323 -11.03 4.01 13.66
N HIS A 324 -10.22 3.11 13.10
CA HIS A 324 -8.76 3.30 13.03
C HIS A 324 -8.33 4.40 12.07
N LEU A 325 -9.04 4.60 10.96
CA LEU A 325 -8.81 5.77 10.10
C LEU A 325 -9.06 7.08 10.86
N ASN A 326 -10.12 7.12 11.67
CA ASN A 326 -10.45 8.29 12.47
C ASN A 326 -9.44 8.54 13.59
N ILE A 327 -9.09 7.52 14.37
CA ILE A 327 -8.14 7.63 15.49
C ILE A 327 -6.78 8.14 15.01
N CYS A 328 -6.33 7.69 13.83
CA CYS A 328 -5.04 8.07 13.27
C CYS A 328 -5.06 9.35 12.44
N ASP A 329 -6.21 10.01 12.31
CA ASP A 329 -6.40 11.16 11.41
C ASP A 329 -5.98 10.85 9.96
N ASN A 330 -6.31 9.64 9.53
CA ASN A 330 -5.86 9.04 8.27
C ASN A 330 -6.91 9.09 7.15
N GLN A 331 -7.99 9.81 7.35
CA GLN A 331 -9.00 10.02 6.32
C GLN A 331 -8.47 10.90 5.18
N ALA A 332 -9.04 10.75 4.00
CA ALA A 332 -8.70 11.61 2.87
C ALA A 332 -9.09 13.07 3.14
N THR A 333 -8.24 14.00 2.74
CA THR A 333 -8.49 15.44 2.83
C THR A 333 -9.44 15.91 1.75
N ASP A 334 -10.01 17.10 1.92
CA ASP A 334 -10.92 17.72 0.93
C ASP A 334 -10.26 17.82 -0.46
N LEU A 335 -8.98 18.21 -0.52
CA LEU A 335 -8.24 18.27 -1.77
C LEU A 335 -8.05 16.90 -2.43
N GLN A 336 -7.84 15.84 -1.63
CA GLN A 336 -7.74 14.48 -2.16
C GLN A 336 -9.08 14.02 -2.74
N TYR A 337 -10.20 14.34 -2.08
CA TYR A 337 -11.54 14.08 -2.62
C TYR A 337 -11.79 14.83 -3.92
N GLU A 338 -11.38 16.10 -4.03
CA GLU A 338 -11.48 16.89 -5.26
C GLU A 338 -10.72 16.23 -6.42
N ILE A 339 -9.47 15.83 -6.17
CA ILE A 339 -8.65 15.15 -7.20
C ILE A 339 -9.26 13.80 -7.58
N LEU A 340 -9.67 12.99 -6.61
CA LEU A 340 -10.29 11.70 -6.87
C LEU A 340 -11.61 11.83 -7.64
N ALA A 341 -12.47 12.79 -7.29
CA ALA A 341 -13.72 13.06 -7.98
C ALA A 341 -13.50 13.42 -9.48
N LYS A 342 -12.40 14.13 -9.78
CA LYS A 342 -12.00 14.45 -11.16
C LYS A 342 -11.38 13.27 -11.91
N GLN A 343 -10.69 12.37 -11.22
CA GLN A 343 -9.88 11.33 -11.87
C GLN A 343 -10.56 9.96 -11.95
N LEU A 344 -11.38 9.57 -10.96
CA LEU A 344 -12.02 8.26 -10.93
C LEU A 344 -12.93 7.99 -12.16
N PRO A 345 -13.75 8.93 -12.63
CA PRO A 345 -14.62 8.68 -13.79
C PRO A 345 -13.89 8.23 -15.06
N SER A 346 -12.62 8.65 -15.23
CA SER A 346 -11.79 8.24 -16.38
C SER A 346 -10.87 7.06 -16.08
N MET A 347 -10.93 6.47 -14.89
CA MET A 347 -9.95 5.48 -14.45
C MET A 347 -9.93 4.24 -15.34
N ASN A 348 -11.09 3.69 -15.68
CA ASN A 348 -11.17 2.49 -16.52
C ASN A 348 -10.58 2.73 -17.92
N GLN A 349 -10.83 3.89 -18.51
CA GLN A 349 -10.23 4.24 -19.81
C GLN A 349 -8.70 4.36 -19.69
N ARG A 350 -8.19 5.01 -18.64
CA ARG A 350 -6.74 5.14 -18.41
C ARG A 350 -6.07 3.79 -18.16
N ILE A 351 -6.74 2.86 -17.49
CA ILE A 351 -6.26 1.49 -17.31
C ILE A 351 -6.19 0.79 -18.66
N PHE A 352 -7.25 0.88 -19.45
CA PHE A 352 -7.29 0.29 -20.79
C PHE A 352 -6.15 0.81 -21.69
N ASP A 353 -5.99 2.14 -21.78
CA ASP A 353 -4.93 2.76 -22.58
C ASP A 353 -3.53 2.34 -22.11
N ALA A 354 -3.30 2.33 -20.81
CA ALA A 354 -2.03 1.89 -20.22
C ALA A 354 -1.76 0.40 -20.48
N TYR A 355 -2.78 -0.45 -20.39
CA TYR A 355 -2.65 -1.87 -20.70
C TYR A 355 -2.32 -2.09 -22.19
N GLN A 356 -3.01 -1.40 -23.12
CA GLN A 356 -2.73 -1.52 -24.55
C GLN A 356 -1.27 -1.14 -24.87
N ASN A 357 -0.82 0.00 -24.34
CA ASN A 357 0.57 0.42 -24.48
C ASN A 357 1.55 -0.61 -23.90
N THR A 358 1.21 -1.18 -22.73
CA THR A 358 2.05 -2.21 -22.06
C THR A 358 2.10 -3.48 -22.89
N ARG A 359 0.98 -3.96 -23.39
CA ARG A 359 0.88 -5.16 -24.25
C ARG A 359 1.70 -4.99 -25.53
N ASP A 360 1.51 -3.86 -26.21
CA ASP A 360 2.26 -3.56 -27.43
C ASP A 360 3.79 -3.47 -27.17
N PHE A 361 4.19 -2.95 -26.00
CA PHE A 361 5.60 -2.91 -25.64
C PHE A 361 6.15 -4.29 -25.27
N VAL A 362 5.39 -5.10 -24.56
CA VAL A 362 5.74 -6.49 -24.23
C VAL A 362 5.90 -7.33 -25.51
N ASP A 363 4.93 -7.27 -26.43
CA ASP A 363 4.99 -8.00 -27.68
C ASP A 363 6.20 -7.55 -28.54
N PHE A 364 6.50 -6.24 -28.54
CA PHE A 364 7.68 -5.69 -29.19
C PHE A 364 8.99 -6.20 -28.56
N ILE A 365 9.11 -6.23 -27.25
CA ILE A 365 10.29 -6.74 -26.55
C ILE A 365 10.48 -8.22 -26.85
N THR A 366 9.42 -9.01 -26.76
CA THR A 366 9.45 -10.46 -27.06
C THR A 366 9.99 -10.73 -28.47
N LYS A 367 9.60 -9.94 -29.46
CA LYS A 367 10.07 -10.06 -30.83
C LYS A 367 11.54 -9.68 -30.99
N ASN A 368 12.00 -8.62 -30.31
CA ASN A 368 13.35 -8.04 -30.54
C ASN A 368 14.41 -8.55 -29.54
N LEU A 369 14.00 -9.21 -28.45
CA LEU A 369 14.90 -9.86 -27.49
C LEU A 369 14.29 -11.17 -26.97
N PRO A 370 14.18 -12.21 -27.83
CA PRO A 370 13.51 -13.46 -27.47
C PRO A 370 14.21 -14.24 -26.36
N SER A 371 15.47 -13.92 -26.06
CA SER A 371 16.22 -14.52 -24.94
C SER A 371 15.84 -13.94 -23.57
N ALA A 372 15.12 -12.84 -23.53
CA ALA A 372 14.59 -12.29 -22.28
C ALA A 372 13.27 -12.99 -21.90
N LYS A 373 13.07 -13.18 -20.59
CA LYS A 373 11.81 -13.69 -20.06
C LYS A 373 10.96 -12.53 -19.54
N ILE A 374 9.70 -12.51 -19.95
CA ILE A 374 8.76 -11.48 -19.54
C ILE A 374 7.68 -12.10 -18.66
N ASN A 375 7.47 -11.53 -17.47
CA ASN A 375 6.33 -11.88 -16.62
C ASN A 375 5.25 -10.81 -16.82
N PHE A 376 4.17 -11.20 -17.44
CA PHE A 376 2.99 -10.36 -17.73
C PHE A 376 1.76 -11.26 -17.90
N VAL A 377 0.58 -10.71 -17.71
CA VAL A 377 -0.66 -11.47 -17.86
C VAL A 377 -0.86 -11.95 -19.29
N SER A 378 -1.46 -13.11 -19.46
CA SER A 378 -1.87 -13.61 -20.77
C SER A 378 -3.05 -12.81 -21.34
N LYS A 379 -3.38 -13.02 -22.63
CA LYS A 379 -4.55 -12.39 -23.26
C LYS A 379 -5.87 -12.92 -22.65
N GLU A 380 -5.87 -14.19 -22.26
CA GLU A 380 -7.01 -14.85 -21.62
C GLU A 380 -7.30 -14.23 -20.25
N LEU A 381 -6.26 -13.97 -19.45
CA LEU A 381 -6.39 -13.28 -18.17
C LEU A 381 -6.84 -11.82 -18.35
N ALA A 382 -6.33 -11.15 -19.39
CA ALA A 382 -6.77 -9.79 -19.70
C ALA A 382 -8.26 -9.72 -20.10
N ASN A 383 -8.75 -10.72 -20.82
CA ASN A 383 -10.19 -10.85 -21.14
C ASN A 383 -11.05 -11.11 -19.88
N GLN A 384 -10.47 -11.60 -18.80
CA GLN A 384 -11.10 -11.73 -17.48
C GLN A 384 -11.02 -10.46 -16.61
N GLY A 385 -10.49 -9.35 -17.15
CA GLY A 385 -10.37 -8.07 -16.47
C GLY A 385 -9.00 -7.77 -15.86
N PHE A 386 -8.03 -8.70 -15.94
CA PHE A 386 -6.67 -8.45 -15.43
C PHE A 386 -5.84 -7.67 -16.43
N THR A 387 -5.89 -6.34 -16.33
CA THR A 387 -5.27 -5.40 -17.28
C THR A 387 -4.20 -4.52 -16.63
N PRO A 388 -3.13 -5.10 -16.03
CA PRO A 388 -2.08 -4.32 -15.38
C PRO A 388 -1.27 -3.50 -16.38
N SER A 389 -0.73 -2.37 -15.95
CA SER A 389 0.22 -1.56 -16.72
C SER A 389 1.68 -1.82 -16.31
N VAL A 390 1.92 -2.90 -15.61
CA VAL A 390 3.22 -3.29 -15.06
C VAL A 390 3.58 -4.65 -15.58
N PHE A 391 4.85 -4.83 -15.96
CA PHE A 391 5.44 -6.13 -16.26
C PHE A 391 6.86 -6.21 -15.71
N SER A 392 7.37 -7.42 -15.58
CA SER A 392 8.76 -7.67 -15.18
C SER A 392 9.53 -8.31 -16.32
N LEU A 393 10.74 -7.79 -16.55
CA LEU A 393 11.65 -8.22 -17.60
C LEU A 393 12.87 -8.87 -16.96
N ASP A 394 13.03 -10.16 -17.18
CA ASP A 394 14.16 -10.95 -16.76
C ASP A 394 15.15 -11.05 -17.94
N LEU A 395 16.22 -10.28 -17.85
CA LEU A 395 17.22 -10.16 -18.92
C LEU A 395 18.16 -11.36 -18.97
N PRO A 396 18.76 -11.66 -20.14
CA PRO A 396 19.65 -12.80 -20.28
C PRO A 396 20.89 -12.65 -19.39
N THR A 397 21.46 -13.78 -18.99
CA THR A 397 22.65 -13.87 -18.15
C THR A 397 23.86 -14.37 -18.92
N LYS A 398 25.07 -13.91 -18.53
CA LYS A 398 26.37 -14.45 -18.99
C LYS A 398 27.26 -14.71 -17.79
N GLY A 399 28.09 -15.74 -17.85
CA GLY A 399 29.02 -16.16 -16.80
C GLY A 399 28.97 -17.63 -16.49
N SER A 400 30.00 -18.13 -15.82
CA SER A 400 30.16 -19.55 -15.45
C SER A 400 29.56 -19.85 -14.07
N THR A 401 29.66 -18.90 -13.15
CA THR A 401 29.15 -19.02 -11.78
C THR A 401 27.82 -18.26 -11.59
N THR A 402 27.04 -18.64 -10.57
CA THR A 402 25.82 -17.91 -10.18
C THR A 402 26.09 -16.44 -9.92
N LYS A 403 27.20 -16.14 -9.22
CA LYS A 403 27.60 -14.75 -8.89
C LYS A 403 27.93 -13.94 -10.15
N GLU A 404 28.64 -14.50 -11.12
CA GLU A 404 28.94 -13.84 -12.39
C GLU A 404 27.67 -13.56 -13.18
N LYS A 405 26.78 -14.55 -13.28
CA LYS A 405 25.48 -14.41 -13.95
C LYS A 405 24.65 -13.28 -13.33
N GLU A 406 24.57 -13.25 -12.01
CA GLU A 406 23.82 -12.23 -11.28
C GLU A 406 24.44 -10.82 -11.44
N ASN A 407 25.76 -10.70 -11.33
CA ASN A 407 26.44 -9.42 -11.54
C ASN A 407 26.24 -8.91 -12.97
N TYR A 408 26.33 -9.79 -13.97
CA TYR A 408 26.07 -9.43 -15.37
C TYR A 408 24.62 -8.92 -15.55
N LYS A 409 23.64 -9.65 -15.00
CA LYS A 409 22.23 -9.28 -15.08
C LYS A 409 21.96 -7.93 -14.42
N ARG A 410 22.52 -7.69 -13.23
CA ARG A 410 22.37 -6.39 -12.53
C ARG A 410 22.96 -5.23 -13.35
N ALA A 411 24.13 -5.41 -13.93
CA ALA A 411 24.75 -4.40 -14.80
C ALA A 411 23.87 -4.14 -16.03
N LEU A 412 23.30 -5.19 -16.62
CA LEU A 412 22.44 -5.09 -17.78
C LEU A 412 21.12 -4.39 -17.45
N ASN A 413 20.50 -4.71 -16.30
CA ASN A 413 19.32 -4.03 -15.79
C ASN A 413 19.56 -2.52 -15.65
N LEU A 414 20.67 -2.14 -15.01
CA LEU A 414 21.03 -0.72 -14.84
C LEU A 414 21.34 -0.03 -16.17
N LYS A 415 21.96 -0.75 -17.13
CA LYS A 415 22.21 -0.22 -18.49
C LYS A 415 20.90 0.14 -19.19
N LEU A 416 19.91 -0.75 -19.17
CA LEU A 416 18.59 -0.48 -19.75
C LEU A 416 17.91 0.72 -19.07
N ILE A 417 17.86 0.71 -17.74
CA ILE A 417 17.22 1.77 -16.96
C ILE A 417 17.84 3.12 -17.25
N ASN A 418 19.17 3.20 -17.16
CA ASN A 418 19.91 4.44 -17.39
C ASN A 418 19.76 4.95 -18.82
N LEU A 419 19.73 4.04 -19.81
CA LEU A 419 19.52 4.40 -21.21
C LEU A 419 18.13 5.02 -21.42
N MET A 420 17.08 4.40 -20.87
CA MET A 420 15.70 4.93 -20.94
C MET A 420 15.62 6.32 -20.32
N ILE A 421 16.18 6.52 -19.13
CA ILE A 421 16.10 7.81 -18.43
C ILE A 421 16.91 8.88 -19.15
N LYS A 422 18.10 8.53 -19.65
CA LYS A 422 18.98 9.49 -20.33
C LYS A 422 18.44 9.92 -21.70
N LYS A 423 17.89 8.98 -22.47
CA LYS A 423 17.46 9.24 -23.85
C LYS A 423 16.08 9.87 -23.97
N ILE A 424 15.18 9.52 -23.04
CA ILE A 424 13.79 9.98 -23.05
C ILE A 424 13.33 10.50 -21.67
N PRO A 425 14.01 11.52 -21.08
CA PRO A 425 13.74 11.99 -19.72
C PRO A 425 12.32 12.56 -19.53
N ASN A 426 11.70 13.01 -20.60
CA ASN A 426 10.30 13.51 -20.56
C ASN A 426 9.29 12.38 -20.52
N GLU A 427 9.62 11.19 -21.03
CA GLU A 427 8.75 10.02 -21.15
C GLU A 427 9.04 8.96 -20.08
N SER A 428 10.23 8.97 -19.46
CA SER A 428 10.63 7.94 -18.50
C SER A 428 11.29 8.52 -17.26
N LYS A 429 11.23 7.75 -16.16
CA LYS A 429 11.87 8.06 -14.89
C LYS A 429 12.34 6.81 -14.16
N PHE A 430 13.38 6.95 -13.34
CA PHE A 430 13.67 5.97 -12.30
C PHE A 430 12.66 6.15 -11.17
N CYS A 431 11.88 5.14 -10.90
CA CYS A 431 10.91 5.20 -9.82
C CYS A 431 10.55 3.80 -9.33
N VAL A 432 10.70 3.61 -8.03
CA VAL A 432 10.36 2.37 -7.35
C VAL A 432 8.85 2.14 -7.21
N SER A 433 8.06 3.20 -7.40
CA SER A 433 6.60 3.15 -7.44
C SER A 433 6.14 3.46 -8.86
N TYR A 434 5.33 2.60 -9.45
CA TYR A 434 4.84 2.87 -10.78
C TYR A 434 3.92 4.10 -10.79
N GLY A 435 4.12 4.96 -11.79
CA GLY A 435 3.39 6.22 -11.93
C GLY A 435 2.44 6.19 -13.11
N GLN A 436 1.56 7.19 -13.16
CA GLN A 436 0.61 7.36 -14.25
C GLN A 436 1.01 8.44 -15.26
N LEU A 437 2.11 9.16 -14.96
CA LEU A 437 2.53 10.33 -15.73
C LEU A 437 3.66 10.03 -16.73
N LYS A 438 4.54 9.07 -16.40
CA LYS A 438 5.68 8.66 -17.22
C LYS A 438 5.89 7.16 -17.12
N GLY A 439 6.59 6.56 -18.06
CA GLY A 439 7.13 5.23 -17.93
C GLY A 439 8.09 5.14 -16.75
N SER A 440 7.92 4.15 -15.89
CA SER A 440 8.77 3.96 -14.71
C SER A 440 9.61 2.70 -14.87
N TYR A 441 10.91 2.82 -14.61
CA TYR A 441 11.89 1.76 -14.76
C TYR A 441 12.70 1.62 -13.48
N TRP A 442 12.79 0.41 -12.93
CA TRP A 442 13.67 0.13 -11.79
C TRP A 442 14.01 -1.35 -11.69
N THR A 443 15.01 -1.70 -10.90
CA THR A 443 15.39 -3.09 -10.67
C THR A 443 14.96 -3.56 -9.29
N VAL A 444 14.46 -4.77 -9.20
CA VAL A 444 14.00 -5.41 -7.96
C VAL A 444 14.44 -6.87 -7.92
N PRO A 445 14.66 -7.45 -6.73
CA PRO A 445 14.77 -8.90 -6.59
C PRO A 445 13.50 -9.58 -7.08
N ALA A 446 13.61 -10.70 -7.78
CA ALA A 446 12.47 -11.43 -8.29
C ALA A 446 11.63 -12.10 -7.18
N THR A 447 12.22 -12.29 -6.01
CA THR A 447 11.65 -12.99 -4.85
C THR A 447 11.25 -12.08 -3.70
N SER A 448 11.60 -10.78 -3.75
CA SER A 448 11.20 -9.81 -2.73
C SER A 448 10.99 -8.44 -3.33
N THR A 449 10.25 -7.58 -2.64
CA THR A 449 10.10 -6.19 -2.98
C THR A 449 10.82 -5.32 -1.97
N GLN A 450 11.69 -4.47 -2.49
CA GLN A 450 12.21 -3.26 -1.87
C GLN A 450 12.46 -3.27 -0.35
N GLY A 451 13.56 -3.86 0.07
CA GLY A 451 14.24 -3.46 1.29
C GLY A 451 13.66 -3.93 2.61
N THR A 452 12.59 -4.70 2.61
CA THR A 452 12.05 -5.30 3.84
C THR A 452 12.67 -6.64 4.14
N THR A 453 12.99 -7.41 3.14
CA THR A 453 13.87 -8.56 3.26
C THR A 453 15.20 -8.18 2.63
N LYS A 454 16.24 -8.04 3.44
CA LYS A 454 17.62 -7.98 2.97
C LYS A 454 18.03 -9.37 2.46
N GLU A 455 17.33 -9.81 1.42
CA GLU A 455 17.74 -11.00 0.71
C GLU A 455 19.03 -10.65 -0.04
N GLY A 456 20.05 -11.41 0.21
CA GLY A 456 21.32 -11.29 -0.48
C GLY A 456 21.17 -11.39 -2.00
N ASP A 457 22.23 -11.73 -2.69
CA ASP A 457 22.37 -11.74 -4.15
C ASP A 457 21.38 -12.66 -4.90
N LYS A 458 20.08 -12.33 -4.82
CA LYS A 458 19.05 -13.08 -5.55
C LYS A 458 18.64 -12.39 -6.84
N ASP A 459 18.24 -13.21 -7.77
CA ASP A 459 17.73 -12.96 -9.12
C ASP A 459 17.04 -11.58 -9.31
N TYR A 460 17.77 -10.62 -9.89
CA TYR A 460 17.24 -9.27 -10.12
C TYR A 460 16.59 -9.14 -11.49
N ILE A 461 15.42 -8.55 -11.53
CA ILE A 461 14.66 -8.27 -12.74
C ILE A 461 14.43 -6.77 -12.92
N VAL A 462 14.20 -6.33 -14.16
CA VAL A 462 13.73 -4.97 -14.43
C VAL A 462 12.21 -4.98 -14.33
N ARG A 463 11.67 -4.11 -13.51
CA ARG A 463 10.25 -3.86 -13.44
C ARG A 463 9.93 -2.59 -14.22
N VAL A 464 8.95 -2.69 -15.11
CA VAL A 464 8.54 -1.61 -16.01
C VAL A 464 7.07 -1.32 -15.80
N SER A 465 6.73 -0.04 -15.69
CA SER A 465 5.35 0.42 -15.71
C SER A 465 5.15 1.44 -16.82
N ILE A 466 4.12 1.24 -17.62
CA ILE A 466 3.79 2.08 -18.77
C ILE A 466 2.58 2.97 -18.43
N SER A 467 2.65 4.25 -18.77
CA SER A 467 1.57 5.19 -18.53
C SER A 467 0.57 5.23 -19.70
N PRO A 468 -0.68 5.67 -19.47
CA PRO A 468 -1.69 5.72 -20.55
C PRO A 468 -1.36 6.69 -21.69
N LYS A 469 -0.63 7.78 -21.39
CA LYS A 469 -0.31 8.84 -22.34
C LYS A 469 1.18 8.88 -22.68
N ILE A 470 1.77 7.74 -23.00
CA ILE A 470 3.20 7.62 -23.27
C ILE A 470 3.48 7.68 -24.77
N ASN A 471 4.63 8.25 -25.15
CA ASN A 471 5.16 8.12 -26.51
C ASN A 471 5.88 6.76 -26.68
N LEU A 472 5.10 5.71 -26.94
CA LEU A 472 5.60 4.34 -27.01
C LEU A 472 6.66 4.15 -28.10
N ALA A 473 6.60 4.91 -29.20
CA ALA A 473 7.58 4.83 -30.29
C ALA A 473 9.00 5.21 -29.80
N GLN A 474 9.12 6.21 -28.92
CA GLN A 474 10.40 6.56 -28.32
C GLN A 474 10.93 5.45 -27.42
N HIS A 475 10.09 4.82 -26.60
CA HIS A 475 10.49 3.68 -25.77
C HIS A 475 10.95 2.50 -26.61
N LYS A 476 10.24 2.16 -27.68
CA LYS A 476 10.65 1.10 -28.64
C LYS A 476 12.00 1.39 -29.29
N LYS A 477 12.23 2.64 -29.73
CA LYS A 477 13.50 3.06 -30.32
C LYS A 477 14.67 2.88 -29.35
N VAL A 478 14.52 3.33 -28.10
CA VAL A 478 15.57 3.21 -27.09
C VAL A 478 15.80 1.73 -26.71
N PHE A 479 14.76 0.92 -26.70
CA PHE A 479 14.88 -0.52 -26.42
C PHE A 479 15.66 -1.24 -27.55
N LEU A 480 15.47 -0.88 -28.82
CA LEU A 480 16.26 -1.40 -29.94
C LEU A 480 17.75 -1.05 -29.80
N GLU A 481 18.06 0.20 -29.44
CA GLU A 481 19.44 0.61 -29.16
C GLU A 481 20.06 -0.22 -28.03
N PHE A 482 19.28 -0.52 -27.00
CA PHE A 482 19.73 -1.36 -25.90
C PHE A 482 19.96 -2.81 -26.37
N SER A 483 19.00 -3.43 -27.06
CA SER A 483 19.07 -4.84 -27.48
C SER A 483 20.17 -5.11 -28.50
N ALA A 484 20.52 -4.13 -29.33
CA ALA A 484 21.63 -4.25 -30.27
C ALA A 484 23.02 -4.27 -29.61
N ASN A 485 23.10 -3.93 -28.33
CA ASN A 485 24.35 -3.79 -27.57
C ASN A 485 24.48 -4.77 -26.39
N ILE A 486 23.78 -5.93 -26.44
CA ILE A 486 23.82 -6.97 -25.40
C ILE A 486 24.79 -8.10 -25.74
#